data_378a61012ac256016d147b4f79a4fe27
#
_entry.id   378a61012ac256016d147b4f79a4fe27
#
_cell.length_a   1.000
_cell.length_b   1.000
_cell.length_c   1.000
_cell.angle_alpha   90.00
_cell.angle_beta   90.00
_cell.angle_gamma   90.00
#
_symmetry.space_group_name_H-M   'P 1'
#
loop_
_entity.id
_entity.type
_entity.pdbx_description
1 polymer ?
#
loop_
_entity_poly.entity_id
_entity_poly.type
_entity_poly.pdbx_seq_one_letter_code
_entity_poly.pdbx_strand_id
1 'polypeptide(L)'
;MRKIIVISMISLDGVLQAPGGPDEDTSGGFAYGGWSAPYDDDAFNEQFAPLMGPTDLLLGRKTFDIFAGYWPQHADNWPGINEVTKNVVSRTKHEADWSNTTFLDGVDDIRALKESDGGDLTVWGSGDLIQTLLENDLVDELQLVIYPVTLGSGKKLFDRGTIPAAFTVSGGAVTPSGVVFARYTRAGDVVTGTVGE
;
A
#
# COMPACT_ATOMS: atom_id res chain seq x y z
N MET A 1 1.39 -0.68 -20.70
CA MET A 1 1.29 -1.51 -19.46
C MET A 1 1.48 -0.59 -18.26
N ARG A 2 0.55 -0.60 -17.32
CA ARG A 2 0.54 0.22 -16.09
C ARG A 2 1.38 -0.49 -15.02
N LYS A 3 2.15 0.26 -14.22
CA LYS A 3 2.82 -0.31 -13.05
C LYS A 3 1.84 -0.46 -11.89
N ILE A 4 2.03 -1.49 -11.07
CA ILE A 4 1.38 -1.64 -9.78
C ILE A 4 2.42 -1.31 -8.70
N ILE A 5 2.16 -0.22 -7.97
CA ILE A 5 3.02 0.34 -6.94
C ILE A 5 2.32 0.15 -5.60
N VAL A 6 2.91 -0.66 -4.73
CA VAL A 6 2.42 -0.85 -3.36
C VAL A 6 3.02 0.22 -2.46
N ILE A 7 2.17 1.03 -1.83
CA ILE A 7 2.55 2.01 -0.82
C ILE A 7 2.08 1.48 0.53
N SER A 8 3.00 1.26 1.46
CA SER A 8 2.66 0.67 2.75
C SER A 8 3.46 1.28 3.90
N MET A 9 2.74 1.72 4.92
CA MET A 9 3.29 2.04 6.24
C MET A 9 3.49 0.73 6.98
N ILE A 10 4.69 0.49 7.50
CA ILE A 10 5.01 -0.72 8.24
C ILE A 10 5.86 -0.42 9.48
N SER A 11 5.68 -1.23 10.51
CA SER A 11 6.60 -1.29 11.65
C SER A 11 7.90 -2.04 11.28
N LEU A 12 8.93 -2.01 12.14
CA LEU A 12 10.17 -2.77 11.95
C LEU A 12 9.93 -4.29 11.86
N ASP A 13 8.89 -4.81 12.51
CA ASP A 13 8.49 -6.22 12.43
C ASP A 13 7.45 -6.49 11.34
N GLY A 14 7.23 -5.52 10.44
CA GLY A 14 6.47 -5.66 9.20
C GLY A 14 4.95 -5.56 9.35
N VAL A 15 4.42 -5.09 10.49
CA VAL A 15 2.99 -4.90 10.70
C VAL A 15 2.51 -3.67 9.95
N LEU A 16 1.43 -3.83 9.18
CA LEU A 16 0.77 -2.78 8.40
C LEU A 16 -0.64 -2.42 8.92
N GLN A 17 -1.14 -3.12 9.95
CA GLN A 17 -2.50 -2.98 10.44
C GLN A 17 -2.72 -1.64 11.14
N ALA A 18 -3.79 -0.92 10.77
CA ALA A 18 -4.31 0.27 11.43
C ALA A 18 -3.26 1.36 11.75
N PRO A 19 -2.44 1.81 10.79
CA PRO A 19 -1.45 2.84 11.07
C PRO A 19 -2.07 4.21 11.39
N GLY A 20 -3.20 4.56 10.79
CA GLY A 20 -3.74 5.92 10.79
C GLY A 20 -4.64 6.25 11.98
N GLY A 21 -5.24 5.26 12.65
CA GLY A 21 -6.14 5.57 13.76
C GLY A 21 -6.46 4.37 14.67
N PRO A 22 -6.86 4.63 15.93
CA PRO A 22 -7.09 3.58 16.91
C PRO A 22 -8.23 2.63 16.54
N ASP A 23 -9.23 3.11 15.79
CA ASP A 23 -10.42 2.35 15.40
C ASP A 23 -10.40 1.90 13.94
N GLU A 24 -9.29 2.12 13.20
CA GLU A 24 -9.19 1.83 11.78
C GLU A 24 -9.36 0.33 11.47
N ASP A 25 -8.69 -0.54 12.21
CA ASP A 25 -8.82 -2.00 12.09
C ASP A 25 -8.45 -2.69 13.41
N THR A 26 -9.44 -2.95 14.24
CA THR A 26 -9.31 -3.64 15.53
C THR A 26 -9.43 -5.16 15.40
N SER A 27 -9.51 -5.71 14.20
CA SER A 27 -9.66 -7.14 13.99
C SER A 27 -8.52 -7.95 14.59
N GLY A 28 -8.81 -9.15 15.08
CA GLY A 28 -7.81 -9.98 15.77
C GLY A 28 -7.42 -9.48 17.15
N GLY A 29 -8.13 -8.47 17.71
CA GLY A 29 -7.80 -7.87 19.02
C GLY A 29 -6.59 -6.93 18.96
N PHE A 30 -6.28 -6.38 17.79
CA PHE A 30 -5.17 -5.44 17.63
C PHE A 30 -5.40 -4.15 18.44
N ALA A 31 -4.46 -3.84 19.32
CA ALA A 31 -4.60 -2.77 20.33
C ALA A 31 -3.77 -1.51 20.03
N TYR A 32 -2.97 -1.51 18.96
CA TYR A 32 -2.00 -0.45 18.68
C TYR A 32 -2.39 0.45 17.50
N GLY A 33 -3.68 0.55 17.16
CA GLY A 33 -4.16 1.42 16.09
C GLY A 33 -3.69 2.88 16.27
N GLY A 34 -3.31 3.55 15.16
CA GLY A 34 -2.76 4.90 15.19
C GLY A 34 -1.27 4.98 15.56
N TRP A 35 -0.54 3.86 15.49
CA TRP A 35 0.86 3.77 15.88
C TRP A 35 1.81 4.65 15.04
N SER A 36 1.39 5.13 13.88
CA SER A 36 2.19 6.02 13.03
C SER A 36 2.15 7.49 13.49
N ALA A 37 1.08 7.92 14.17
CA ALA A 37 0.82 9.32 14.51
C ALA A 37 1.94 10.03 15.31
N PRO A 38 2.67 9.38 16.23
CA PRO A 38 3.77 10.03 16.94
C PRO A 38 4.96 10.46 16.06
N TYR A 39 5.00 10.03 14.81
CA TYR A 39 6.09 10.29 13.86
C TYR A 39 5.71 11.32 12.78
N ASP A 40 4.51 11.92 12.89
CA ASP A 40 4.00 12.96 11.98
C ASP A 40 4.66 14.30 12.32
N ASP A 41 5.76 14.59 11.62
CA ASP A 41 6.48 15.86 11.68
C ASP A 41 6.61 16.49 10.28
N ASP A 42 7.11 17.73 10.21
CA ASP A 42 7.26 18.46 8.94
C ASP A 42 8.13 17.70 7.93
N ALA A 43 9.21 17.05 8.41
CA ALA A 43 10.11 16.28 7.55
C ALA A 43 9.45 15.00 7.04
N PHE A 44 8.60 14.37 7.85
CA PHE A 44 7.76 13.26 7.41
C PHE A 44 6.78 13.71 6.32
N ASN A 45 6.07 14.81 6.56
CA ASN A 45 5.07 15.33 5.62
C ASN A 45 5.66 15.71 4.28
N GLU A 46 6.88 16.30 4.25
CA GLU A 46 7.60 16.60 3.02
C GLU A 46 7.88 15.35 2.17
N GLN A 47 8.20 14.21 2.81
CA GLN A 47 8.46 12.94 2.12
C GLN A 47 7.15 12.19 1.78
N PHE A 48 6.13 12.33 2.59
CA PHE A 48 4.87 11.58 2.45
C PHE A 48 3.91 12.20 1.42
N ALA A 49 3.81 13.52 1.36
CA ALA A 49 2.90 14.24 0.46
C ALA A 49 3.03 13.82 -1.03
N PRO A 50 4.24 13.60 -1.59
CA PRO A 50 4.37 13.12 -2.96
C PRO A 50 3.75 11.75 -3.22
N LEU A 51 3.61 10.90 -2.19
CA LEU A 51 2.97 9.58 -2.31
C LEU A 51 1.46 9.70 -2.52
N MET A 52 0.85 10.78 -2.03
CA MET A 52 -0.58 11.09 -2.14
C MET A 52 -0.90 11.87 -3.42
N GLY A 53 -0.15 11.65 -4.49
CA GLY A 53 -0.41 12.24 -5.80
C GLY A 53 -1.69 11.70 -6.46
N PRO A 54 -2.21 12.38 -7.51
CA PRO A 54 -3.43 11.99 -8.22
C PRO A 54 -3.16 10.80 -9.16
N THR A 55 -3.03 9.61 -8.60
CA THR A 55 -2.86 8.35 -9.33
C THR A 55 -4.08 7.46 -9.15
N ASP A 56 -4.40 6.63 -10.16
CA ASP A 56 -5.48 5.66 -10.02
C ASP A 56 -5.19 4.68 -8.89
N LEU A 57 -6.22 4.36 -8.12
CA LEU A 57 -6.10 3.46 -6.97
C LEU A 57 -6.47 2.02 -7.36
N LEU A 58 -5.77 1.06 -6.77
CA LEU A 58 -6.15 -0.35 -6.76
C LEU A 58 -6.31 -0.78 -5.30
N LEU A 59 -7.53 -1.00 -4.85
CA LEU A 59 -7.88 -1.19 -3.45
C LEU A 59 -8.58 -2.53 -3.22
N GLY A 60 -8.28 -3.16 -2.09
CA GLY A 60 -9.13 -4.20 -1.55
C GLY A 60 -10.39 -3.59 -0.93
N ARG A 61 -11.48 -4.35 -0.90
CA ARG A 61 -12.79 -3.87 -0.46
C ARG A 61 -12.79 -3.21 0.93
N LYS A 62 -12.11 -3.80 1.91
CA LYS A 62 -12.08 -3.23 3.28
C LYS A 62 -11.42 -1.85 3.32
N THR A 63 -10.28 -1.70 2.65
CA THR A 63 -9.59 -0.40 2.55
C THR A 63 -10.43 0.60 1.78
N PHE A 64 -11.10 0.15 0.71
CA PHE A 64 -12.04 1.01 -0.01
C PHE A 64 -13.17 1.51 0.89
N ASP A 65 -13.78 0.65 1.70
CA ASP A 65 -14.87 1.06 2.61
C ASP A 65 -14.39 2.10 3.65
N ILE A 66 -13.17 1.93 4.19
CA ILE A 66 -12.54 2.91 5.10
C ILE A 66 -12.30 4.24 4.36
N PHE A 67 -11.71 4.18 3.18
CA PHE A 67 -11.38 5.36 2.36
C PHE A 67 -12.65 6.12 1.93
N ALA A 68 -13.68 5.41 1.48
CA ALA A 68 -14.94 5.99 1.07
C ALA A 68 -15.71 6.67 2.22
N GLY A 69 -15.49 6.24 3.46
CA GLY A 69 -16.03 6.87 4.65
C GLY A 69 -15.30 8.14 5.09
N TYR A 70 -14.09 8.38 4.61
CA TYR A 70 -13.24 9.49 5.09
C TYR A 70 -12.87 10.48 3.97
N TRP A 71 -12.22 10.00 2.90
CA TRP A 71 -11.57 10.85 1.90
C TRP A 71 -12.49 11.75 1.09
N PRO A 72 -13.74 11.39 0.75
CA PRO A 72 -14.62 12.29 0.00
C PRO A 72 -14.83 13.66 0.68
N GLN A 73 -14.74 13.69 2.01
CA GLN A 73 -14.94 14.89 2.83
C GLN A 73 -13.61 15.55 3.27
N HIS A 74 -12.46 14.91 2.96
CA HIS A 74 -11.13 15.37 3.36
C HIS A 74 -10.17 15.46 2.14
N ALA A 75 -10.73 15.72 0.96
CA ALA A 75 -9.98 15.78 -0.30
C ALA A 75 -8.90 16.89 -0.33
N ASP A 76 -9.03 17.91 0.51
CA ASP A 76 -8.00 18.96 0.67
C ASP A 76 -6.65 18.37 1.14
N ASN A 77 -6.67 17.25 1.88
CA ASN A 77 -5.49 16.57 2.38
C ASN A 77 -4.92 15.55 1.36
N TRP A 78 -5.68 15.21 0.32
CA TRP A 78 -5.25 14.35 -0.78
C TRP A 78 -5.77 14.89 -2.10
N PRO A 79 -5.08 15.87 -2.70
CA PRO A 79 -5.52 16.50 -3.93
C PRO A 79 -5.75 15.50 -5.06
N GLY A 80 -6.93 15.56 -5.69
CA GLY A 80 -7.31 14.69 -6.80
C GLY A 80 -7.91 13.34 -6.40
N ILE A 81 -8.05 13.02 -5.12
CA ILE A 81 -8.55 11.71 -4.67
C ILE A 81 -9.98 11.41 -5.12
N ASN A 82 -10.83 12.43 -5.27
CA ASN A 82 -12.19 12.25 -5.74
C ASN A 82 -12.26 12.04 -7.27
N GLU A 83 -11.29 12.57 -8.02
CA GLU A 83 -11.23 12.56 -9.48
C GLU A 83 -10.59 11.30 -10.05
N VAL A 84 -9.60 10.72 -9.37
CA VAL A 84 -8.91 9.49 -9.82
C VAL A 84 -9.84 8.27 -9.82
N THR A 85 -9.52 7.26 -10.61
CA THR A 85 -10.25 6.00 -10.65
C THR A 85 -9.93 5.15 -9.42
N LYS A 86 -10.95 4.64 -8.74
CA LYS A 86 -10.84 3.66 -7.67
C LYS A 86 -11.19 2.28 -8.21
N ASN A 87 -10.18 1.46 -8.50
CA ASN A 87 -10.36 0.07 -8.92
C ASN A 87 -10.42 -0.81 -7.67
N VAL A 88 -11.57 -1.38 -7.39
CA VAL A 88 -11.86 -2.09 -6.13
C VAL A 88 -11.99 -3.58 -6.37
N VAL A 89 -11.10 -4.36 -5.81
CA VAL A 89 -11.18 -5.82 -5.87
C VAL A 89 -12.19 -6.32 -4.86
N SER A 90 -13.33 -6.83 -5.35
CA SER A 90 -14.44 -7.29 -4.51
C SER A 90 -15.24 -8.38 -5.21
N ARG A 91 -15.47 -9.49 -4.51
CA ARG A 91 -16.30 -10.60 -4.98
C ARG A 91 -17.78 -10.47 -4.59
N THR A 92 -18.15 -9.48 -3.78
CA THR A 92 -19.47 -9.39 -3.17
C THR A 92 -20.13 -8.02 -3.25
N LYS A 93 -19.37 -6.96 -3.51
CA LYS A 93 -19.87 -5.59 -3.61
C LYS A 93 -19.47 -5.02 -4.98
N HIS A 94 -20.44 -4.51 -5.72
CA HIS A 94 -20.28 -3.98 -7.07
C HIS A 94 -20.94 -2.60 -7.25
N GLU A 95 -21.26 -1.93 -6.13
CA GLU A 95 -21.85 -0.59 -6.10
C GLU A 95 -21.17 0.28 -5.06
N ALA A 96 -21.01 1.57 -5.35
CA ALA A 96 -20.45 2.55 -4.44
C ALA A 96 -20.97 3.95 -4.77
N ASP A 97 -21.14 4.77 -3.73
CA ASP A 97 -21.51 6.18 -3.87
C ASP A 97 -20.31 7.08 -4.21
N TRP A 98 -19.07 6.63 -3.90
CA TRP A 98 -17.87 7.39 -4.24
C TRP A 98 -17.61 7.33 -5.74
N SER A 99 -17.63 8.49 -6.38
CA SER A 99 -17.51 8.62 -7.84
C SER A 99 -16.23 7.99 -8.39
N ASN A 100 -16.23 7.64 -9.69
CA ASN A 100 -15.10 7.02 -10.38
C ASN A 100 -14.65 5.70 -9.75
N THR A 101 -15.58 4.91 -9.22
CA THR A 101 -15.32 3.56 -8.67
C THR A 101 -15.66 2.49 -9.71
N THR A 102 -14.73 1.57 -9.92
CA THR A 102 -14.88 0.38 -10.76
C THR A 102 -14.57 -0.87 -9.93
N PHE A 103 -15.36 -1.93 -10.09
CA PHE A 103 -15.17 -3.18 -9.36
C PHE A 103 -14.50 -4.23 -10.25
N LEU A 104 -13.58 -4.98 -9.64
CA LEU A 104 -12.82 -6.07 -10.23
C LEU A 104 -13.13 -7.35 -9.44
N ASP A 105 -13.36 -8.47 -10.13
CA ASP A 105 -13.74 -9.73 -9.49
C ASP A 105 -12.54 -10.54 -8.98
N GLY A 106 -11.34 -10.31 -9.54
CA GLY A 106 -10.15 -11.04 -9.13
C GLY A 106 -8.88 -10.75 -9.93
N VAL A 107 -7.95 -11.71 -9.89
CA VAL A 107 -6.59 -11.57 -10.44
C VAL A 107 -6.60 -11.35 -11.96
N ASP A 108 -7.50 -12.00 -12.70
CA ASP A 108 -7.54 -11.87 -14.16
C ASP A 108 -7.95 -10.45 -14.58
N ASP A 109 -8.90 -9.83 -13.86
CA ASP A 109 -9.27 -8.43 -14.08
C ASP A 109 -8.13 -7.48 -13.73
N ILE A 110 -7.37 -7.77 -12.65
CA ILE A 110 -6.18 -6.99 -12.30
C ILE A 110 -5.12 -7.08 -13.40
N ARG A 111 -4.90 -8.27 -13.98
CA ARG A 111 -3.98 -8.44 -15.12
C ARG A 111 -4.43 -7.64 -16.33
N ALA A 112 -5.72 -7.73 -16.69
CA ALA A 112 -6.30 -6.96 -17.79
C ALA A 112 -6.16 -5.44 -17.56
N LEU A 113 -6.42 -4.97 -16.33
CA LEU A 113 -6.23 -3.57 -15.95
C LEU A 113 -4.76 -3.14 -16.06
N LYS A 114 -3.82 -3.99 -15.61
CA LYS A 114 -2.37 -3.72 -15.71
C LYS A 114 -1.90 -3.61 -17.17
N GLU A 115 -2.48 -4.37 -18.08
CA GLU A 115 -2.18 -4.35 -19.52
C GLU A 115 -2.86 -3.20 -20.27
N SER A 116 -3.87 -2.56 -19.67
CA SER A 116 -4.60 -1.44 -20.29
C SER A 116 -3.73 -0.18 -20.41
N ASP A 117 -4.22 0.80 -21.19
CA ASP A 117 -3.65 2.13 -21.25
C ASP A 117 -4.03 2.94 -19.99
N GLY A 118 -3.12 3.78 -19.54
CA GLY A 118 -3.31 4.67 -18.38
C GLY A 118 -2.03 4.90 -17.59
N GLY A 119 -2.15 5.70 -16.53
CA GLY A 119 -1.08 5.92 -15.55
C GLY A 119 -0.88 4.72 -14.63
N ASP A 120 0.10 4.82 -13.74
CA ASP A 120 0.38 3.78 -12.76
C ASP A 120 -0.79 3.58 -11.78
N LEU A 121 -0.84 2.40 -11.14
CA LEU A 121 -1.82 2.01 -10.15
C LEU A 121 -1.16 2.01 -8.78
N THR A 122 -1.71 2.76 -7.82
CA THR A 122 -1.22 2.74 -6.45
C THR A 122 -2.11 1.89 -5.56
N VAL A 123 -1.48 1.03 -4.77
CA VAL A 123 -2.13 0.15 -3.79
C VAL A 123 -1.82 0.66 -2.41
N TRP A 124 -2.85 1.10 -1.70
CA TRP A 124 -2.73 1.58 -0.32
C TRP A 124 -3.33 0.56 0.65
N GLY A 125 -2.57 0.19 1.67
CA GLY A 125 -3.05 -0.80 2.62
C GLY A 125 -3.53 -2.07 1.91
N SER A 126 -4.68 -2.65 2.34
CA SER A 126 -5.29 -3.83 1.71
C SER A 126 -4.41 -5.08 1.82
N GLY A 127 -4.04 -5.46 3.04
CA GLY A 127 -3.10 -6.57 3.28
C GLY A 127 -3.42 -7.83 2.47
N ASP A 128 -4.69 -8.26 2.42
CA ASP A 128 -5.10 -9.44 1.64
C ASP A 128 -4.90 -9.25 0.13
N LEU A 129 -5.16 -8.03 -0.40
CA LEU A 129 -4.90 -7.73 -1.81
C LEU A 129 -3.41 -7.74 -2.11
N ILE A 130 -2.58 -7.15 -1.25
CA ILE A 130 -1.12 -7.14 -1.41
C ILE A 130 -0.58 -8.57 -1.44
N GLN A 131 -1.05 -9.47 -0.55
CA GLN A 131 -0.67 -10.88 -0.59
C GLN A 131 -1.01 -11.50 -1.96
N THR A 132 -2.22 -11.24 -2.46
CA THR A 132 -2.64 -11.73 -3.78
C THR A 132 -1.76 -11.19 -4.92
N LEU A 133 -1.39 -9.91 -4.87
CA LEU A 133 -0.52 -9.29 -5.87
C LEU A 133 0.90 -9.89 -5.83
N LEU A 134 1.44 -10.10 -4.64
CA LEU A 134 2.76 -10.71 -4.44
C LEU A 134 2.78 -12.18 -4.94
N GLU A 135 1.77 -12.99 -4.56
CA GLU A 135 1.62 -14.39 -5.02
C GLU A 135 1.61 -14.51 -6.54
N ASN A 136 1.09 -13.52 -7.23
CA ASN A 136 0.93 -13.52 -8.68
C ASN A 136 2.03 -12.75 -9.43
N ASP A 137 3.08 -12.30 -8.74
CA ASP A 137 4.19 -11.49 -9.29
C ASP A 137 3.71 -10.26 -10.05
N LEU A 138 2.72 -9.55 -9.49
CA LEU A 138 2.09 -8.38 -10.12
C LEU A 138 2.64 -7.04 -9.60
N VAL A 139 3.45 -7.05 -8.55
CA VAL A 139 4.01 -5.85 -7.94
C VAL A 139 5.28 -5.42 -8.68
N ASP A 140 5.27 -4.23 -9.26
CA ASP A 140 6.43 -3.65 -9.95
C ASP A 140 7.30 -2.82 -9.01
N GLU A 141 6.69 -2.16 -8.02
CA GLU A 141 7.39 -1.27 -7.09
C GLU A 141 6.80 -1.36 -5.68
N LEU A 142 7.68 -1.32 -4.68
CA LEU A 142 7.32 -1.18 -3.27
C LEU A 142 7.79 0.19 -2.79
N GLN A 143 6.89 1.01 -2.27
CA GLN A 143 7.20 2.25 -1.56
C GLN A 143 6.87 2.04 -0.09
N LEU A 144 7.87 1.75 0.71
CA LEU A 144 7.72 1.41 2.10
C LEU A 144 8.03 2.62 2.98
N VAL A 145 7.12 2.92 3.90
CA VAL A 145 7.32 3.87 4.98
C VAL A 145 7.50 3.06 6.26
N ILE A 146 8.75 2.91 6.69
CA ILE A 146 9.16 2.02 7.78
C ILE A 146 9.35 2.83 9.04
N TYR A 147 8.53 2.55 10.04
CA TYR A 147 8.54 3.26 11.31
C TYR A 147 9.43 2.56 12.34
N PRO A 148 10.17 3.30 13.17
CA PRO A 148 11.11 2.75 14.14
C PRO A 148 10.41 2.17 15.39
N VAL A 149 9.45 1.27 15.17
CA VAL A 149 8.64 0.62 16.22
C VAL A 149 8.41 -0.84 15.88
N THR A 150 8.30 -1.68 16.87
CA THR A 150 7.82 -3.07 16.75
C THR A 150 6.51 -3.21 17.52
N LEU A 151 5.55 -3.92 16.95
CA LEU A 151 4.20 -4.08 17.50
C LEU A 151 3.94 -5.51 18.03
N GLY A 152 4.73 -6.48 17.59
CA GLY A 152 4.68 -7.87 18.05
C GLY A 152 3.49 -8.69 17.55
N SER A 153 2.39 -8.04 17.20
CA SER A 153 1.17 -8.66 16.66
C SER A 153 0.54 -7.79 15.58
N GLY A 154 -0.38 -8.34 14.79
CA GLY A 154 -1.07 -7.64 13.71
C GLY A 154 -0.81 -8.25 12.34
N LYS A 155 -1.50 -7.73 11.31
CA LYS A 155 -1.36 -8.14 9.92
C LYS A 155 -0.04 -7.63 9.36
N LYS A 156 0.72 -8.49 8.68
CA LYS A 156 2.04 -8.18 8.14
C LYS A 156 2.01 -7.98 6.63
N LEU A 157 2.91 -7.11 6.14
CA LEU A 157 3.07 -6.86 4.71
C LEU A 157 3.61 -8.11 3.99
N PHE A 158 4.66 -8.72 4.53
CA PHE A 158 5.25 -9.94 4.00
C PHE A 158 4.80 -11.13 4.85
N ASP A 159 3.71 -11.78 4.44
CA ASP A 159 3.12 -12.95 5.08
C ASP A 159 2.98 -14.07 4.02
N ARG A 160 1.83 -14.69 3.93
CA ARG A 160 1.57 -15.92 3.15
C ARG A 160 1.78 -15.80 1.63
N GLY A 161 1.51 -14.61 1.07
CA GLY A 161 1.58 -14.38 -0.37
C GLY A 161 2.96 -14.00 -0.90
N THR A 162 3.97 -13.97 -0.04
CA THR A 162 5.31 -13.57 -0.46
C THR A 162 5.99 -14.70 -1.23
N ILE A 163 6.39 -14.43 -2.48
CA ILE A 163 7.21 -15.31 -3.29
C ILE A 163 8.68 -14.83 -3.28
N PRO A 164 9.65 -15.70 -3.56
CA PRO A 164 11.04 -15.28 -3.76
C PRO A 164 11.13 -14.28 -4.92
N ALA A 165 11.68 -13.11 -4.65
CA ALA A 165 11.80 -12.03 -5.62
C ALA A 165 12.96 -11.11 -5.25
N ALA A 166 13.71 -10.64 -6.23
CA ALA A 166 14.75 -9.63 -6.04
C ALA A 166 14.22 -8.23 -6.33
N PHE A 167 14.71 -7.25 -5.57
CA PHE A 167 14.40 -5.85 -5.74
C PHE A 167 15.68 -5.02 -5.69
N THR A 168 15.70 -3.90 -6.41
CA THR A 168 16.77 -2.89 -6.31
C THR A 168 16.22 -1.63 -5.67
N VAL A 169 17.03 -0.99 -4.83
CA VAL A 169 16.69 0.32 -4.26
C VAL A 169 16.72 1.36 -5.37
N SER A 170 15.61 2.07 -5.57
CA SER A 170 15.46 3.14 -6.57
C SER A 170 15.35 4.53 -5.94
N GLY A 171 15.28 4.63 -4.61
CA GLY A 171 15.23 5.88 -3.87
C GLY A 171 14.91 5.68 -2.41
N GLY A 172 15.02 6.76 -1.62
CA GLY A 172 14.65 6.75 -0.22
C GLY A 172 15.16 7.96 0.55
N ALA A 173 14.64 8.10 1.77
CA ALA A 173 15.01 9.13 2.72
C ALA A 173 14.86 8.62 4.16
N VAL A 174 15.51 9.29 5.11
CA VAL A 174 15.34 9.04 6.55
C VAL A 174 14.99 10.36 7.21
N THR A 175 13.89 10.40 7.96
CA THR A 175 13.48 11.59 8.71
C THR A 175 14.23 11.70 10.04
N PRO A 176 14.28 12.89 10.65
CA PRO A 176 14.83 13.05 12.01
C PRO A 176 14.13 12.20 13.08
N SER A 177 12.83 11.91 12.90
CA SER A 177 12.05 11.00 13.77
C SER A 177 12.40 9.52 13.57
N GLY A 178 13.28 9.20 12.60
CA GLY A 178 13.76 7.84 12.34
C GLY A 178 12.88 7.02 11.40
N VAL A 179 11.88 7.63 10.76
CA VAL A 179 11.08 6.96 9.73
C VAL A 179 11.93 6.84 8.46
N VAL A 180 11.94 5.63 7.87
CA VAL A 180 12.65 5.34 6.62
C VAL A 180 11.66 5.24 5.48
N PHE A 181 11.79 6.11 4.50
CA PHE A 181 11.13 5.98 3.20
C PHE A 181 12.05 5.17 2.29
N ALA A 182 11.57 4.08 1.75
CA ALA A 182 12.38 3.22 0.87
C ALA A 182 11.57 2.83 -0.36
N ARG A 183 12.15 3.07 -1.54
CA ARG A 183 11.56 2.68 -2.83
C ARG A 183 12.36 1.55 -3.42
N TYR A 184 11.67 0.47 -3.79
CA TYR A 184 12.24 -0.74 -4.36
C TYR A 184 11.53 -1.08 -5.67
N THR A 185 12.30 -1.32 -6.72
CA THR A 185 11.79 -1.77 -8.03
C THR A 185 12.06 -3.26 -8.21
N ARG A 186 11.12 -4.01 -8.73
CA ARG A 186 11.23 -5.45 -9.05
C ARG A 186 12.44 -5.67 -9.99
N ALA A 187 13.35 -6.59 -9.62
CA ALA A 187 14.63 -6.82 -10.31
C ALA A 187 14.82 -8.26 -10.80
N GLY A 188 13.76 -9.06 -10.81
CA GLY A 188 13.82 -10.46 -11.28
C GLY A 188 13.93 -11.46 -10.13
N ASP A 189 14.52 -12.61 -10.41
CA ASP A 189 14.61 -13.73 -9.48
C ASP A 189 15.72 -13.54 -8.44
N VAL A 190 15.59 -14.25 -7.32
CA VAL A 190 16.64 -14.29 -6.29
C VAL A 190 17.87 -14.99 -6.82
N VAL A 191 19.03 -14.33 -6.75
CA VAL A 191 20.33 -14.92 -7.04
C VAL A 191 21.03 -15.26 -5.74
N THR A 192 21.54 -16.47 -5.63
CA THR A 192 22.30 -16.94 -4.48
C THR A 192 23.79 -17.08 -4.80
N GLY A 193 24.64 -16.99 -3.78
CA GLY A 193 26.09 -17.13 -3.91
C GLY A 193 26.74 -17.41 -2.56
N THR A 194 28.07 -17.60 -2.56
CA THR A 194 28.86 -17.78 -1.34
C THR A 194 29.55 -16.45 -0.96
N VAL A 195 29.47 -16.08 0.29
CA VAL A 195 30.12 -14.86 0.79
C VAL A 195 31.65 -15.06 0.75
N GLY A 196 32.36 -14.18 0.03
CA GLY A 196 33.83 -14.18 -0.09
C GLY A 196 34.39 -14.90 -1.32
N GLU A 197 33.52 -15.33 -2.23
CA GLU A 197 33.90 -15.83 -3.56
C GLU A 197 33.63 -14.77 -4.66
#